data_a370d7f9e4649cd7523fc1abb42e6e76
#
_entry.id   a370d7f9e4649cd7523fc1abb42e6e76
#
_cell.length_a   1.000
_cell.length_b   1.000
_cell.length_c   1.000
_cell.angle_alpha   90.00
_cell.angle_beta   90.00
_cell.angle_gamma   90.00
#
_symmetry.space_group_name_H-M   'P 1'
#
loop_
_entity.id
_entity.type
_entity.pdbx_description
1 polymer ?
#
loop_
_entity_poly.entity_id
_entity_poly.type
_entity_poly.pdbx_seq_one_letter_code
_entity_poly.pdbx_strand_id
1 'polypeptide(L)'
;LPTTEFVNETILIKGARKFEFEKISKLLTQKIHDTVLEVNLNALSHNLQFYRSKLASGVKIMVMVKAFSYGSGSFEIANVLQHQKVDYLAVAYADEGIALRKAGISLPIMVMSPEPSAFEAMIKHQLEPEIYNIQILKSFIILMN
;
A
#
# COMPACT_ATOMS: atom_id res chain seq x y z
N LEU A 1 -11.27 14.10 -28.62
CA LEU A 1 -12.04 13.55 -29.72
C LEU A 1 -13.40 13.16 -29.20
N PRO A 2 -14.53 13.58 -29.80
CA PRO A 2 -15.84 13.14 -29.36
C PRO A 2 -15.99 11.63 -29.62
N THR A 3 -16.31 10.87 -28.60
CA THR A 3 -16.50 9.41 -28.66
C THR A 3 -17.71 9.00 -29.54
N THR A 4 -18.52 9.98 -29.96
CA THR A 4 -19.71 9.78 -30.80
C THR A 4 -19.39 9.57 -32.28
N GLU A 5 -18.14 9.77 -32.70
CA GLU A 5 -17.72 9.60 -34.12
C GLU A 5 -17.41 8.14 -34.48
N PHE A 6 -17.23 7.25 -33.48
CA PHE A 6 -16.85 5.86 -33.70
C PHE A 6 -17.98 4.94 -33.26
N VAL A 7 -18.76 4.43 -34.21
CA VAL A 7 -19.87 3.52 -33.93
C VAL A 7 -19.63 2.18 -34.62
N ASN A 8 -19.60 1.09 -33.85
CA ASN A 8 -19.36 -0.29 -34.33
C ASN A 8 -18.01 -0.47 -35.03
N GLU A 9 -16.97 0.27 -34.63
CA GLU A 9 -15.64 0.20 -35.23
C GLU A 9 -14.63 -0.44 -34.24
N THR A 10 -13.63 -1.12 -34.80
CA THR A 10 -12.47 -1.59 -34.07
C THR A 10 -11.31 -0.65 -34.30
N ILE A 11 -10.84 0.00 -33.25
CA ILE A 11 -9.76 0.98 -33.33
C ILE A 11 -8.48 0.35 -32.83
N LEU A 12 -7.47 0.23 -33.70
CA LEU A 12 -6.13 -0.18 -33.34
C LEU A 12 -5.25 1.03 -33.02
N ILE A 13 -4.83 1.17 -31.75
CA ILE A 13 -3.90 2.21 -31.33
C ILE A 13 -2.51 1.58 -31.20
N LYS A 14 -1.56 1.99 -32.05
CA LYS A 14 -0.20 1.45 -32.09
C LYS A 14 0.85 2.55 -32.01
N GLY A 15 1.85 2.36 -31.13
CA GLY A 15 2.97 3.30 -31.00
C GLY A 15 4.00 2.82 -29.98
N ALA A 16 5.12 3.55 -29.89
CA ALA A 16 6.14 3.26 -28.90
C ALA A 16 5.65 3.67 -27.49
N ARG A 17 6.06 2.93 -26.45
CA ARG A 17 5.68 3.16 -25.05
C ARG A 17 5.87 4.59 -24.56
N LYS A 18 6.87 5.31 -25.11
CA LYS A 18 7.14 6.70 -24.75
C LYS A 18 5.99 7.68 -25.08
N PHE A 19 5.05 7.28 -25.92
CA PHE A 19 3.90 8.10 -26.29
C PHE A 19 2.66 7.82 -25.43
N GLU A 20 2.72 6.85 -24.53
CA GLU A 20 1.64 6.52 -23.57
C GLU A 20 0.25 6.41 -24.23
N PHE A 21 0.15 5.69 -25.32
CA PHE A 21 -1.09 5.55 -26.13
C PHE A 21 -2.23 4.87 -25.35
N GLU A 22 -1.91 4.19 -24.26
CA GLU A 22 -2.90 3.70 -23.28
C GLU A 22 -3.77 4.84 -22.70
N LYS A 23 -3.28 6.08 -22.65
CA LYS A 23 -4.09 7.25 -22.26
C LYS A 23 -5.15 7.56 -23.30
N ILE A 24 -4.82 7.41 -24.59
CA ILE A 24 -5.77 7.60 -25.71
C ILE A 24 -6.81 6.47 -25.69
N SER A 25 -6.35 5.21 -25.49
CA SER A 25 -7.27 4.07 -25.37
C SER A 25 -8.29 4.29 -24.26
N LYS A 26 -7.86 4.76 -23.09
CA LYS A 26 -8.77 5.07 -21.96
C LYS A 26 -9.79 6.16 -22.30
N LEU A 27 -9.43 7.15 -23.12
CA LEU A 27 -10.34 8.22 -23.54
C LEU A 27 -11.39 7.73 -24.55
N LEU A 28 -11.03 6.72 -25.37
CA LEU A 28 -11.92 6.16 -26.38
C LEU A 28 -12.78 5.00 -25.86
N THR A 29 -12.39 4.40 -24.73
CA THR A 29 -13.16 3.32 -24.10
C THR A 29 -14.38 3.90 -23.41
N GLN A 30 -15.56 3.59 -23.91
CA GLN A 30 -16.81 3.91 -23.22
C GLN A 30 -16.91 3.03 -21.96
N LYS A 31 -16.87 3.63 -20.80
CA LYS A 31 -17.10 2.93 -19.54
C LYS A 31 -18.58 2.57 -19.44
N ILE A 32 -18.87 1.29 -19.61
CA ILE A 32 -20.24 0.76 -19.48
C ILE A 32 -20.57 0.46 -18.00
N HIS A 33 -19.55 0.19 -17.20
CA HIS A 33 -19.69 -0.03 -15.76
C HIS A 33 -18.54 0.66 -15.02
N ASP A 34 -18.88 1.46 -14.02
CA ASP A 34 -17.92 1.95 -13.02
C ASP A 34 -18.12 1.11 -11.75
N THR A 35 -17.16 0.24 -11.46
CA THR A 35 -17.09 -0.37 -10.13
C THR A 35 -16.39 0.60 -9.21
N VAL A 36 -17.12 1.14 -8.24
CA VAL A 36 -16.60 2.07 -7.24
C VAL A 36 -16.43 1.32 -5.93
N LEU A 37 -15.24 1.37 -5.36
CA LEU A 37 -14.99 0.94 -3.98
C LEU A 37 -15.07 2.18 -3.08
N GLU A 38 -16.10 2.25 -2.27
CA GLU A 38 -16.23 3.29 -1.25
C GLU A 38 -15.70 2.78 0.10
N VAL A 39 -14.78 3.53 0.69
CA VAL A 39 -14.22 3.21 2.01
C VAL A 39 -14.65 4.25 3.01
N ASN A 40 -15.41 3.83 4.01
CA ASN A 40 -15.84 4.70 5.10
C ASN A 40 -14.78 4.70 6.22
N LEU A 41 -13.98 5.76 6.28
CA LEU A 41 -12.91 5.91 7.28
C LEU A 41 -13.44 6.04 8.72
N ASN A 42 -14.67 6.53 8.90
CA ASN A 42 -15.30 6.56 10.22
C ASN A 42 -15.67 5.16 10.68
N ALA A 43 -16.18 4.31 9.77
CA ALA A 43 -16.46 2.91 10.07
C ALA A 43 -15.17 2.14 10.39
N LEU A 44 -14.07 2.41 9.69
CA LEU A 44 -12.76 1.85 10.01
C LEU A 44 -12.31 2.24 11.43
N SER A 45 -12.41 3.53 11.77
CA SER A 45 -12.09 4.03 13.11
C SER A 45 -12.98 3.40 14.19
N HIS A 46 -14.29 3.26 13.93
CA HIS A 46 -15.21 2.57 14.84
C HIS A 46 -14.83 1.11 15.06
N ASN A 47 -14.50 0.38 13.99
CA ASN A 47 -14.05 -1.00 14.08
C ASN A 47 -12.77 -1.13 14.90
N LEU A 48 -11.79 -0.24 14.68
CA LEU A 48 -10.57 -0.22 15.48
C LEU A 48 -10.86 -0.02 16.97
N GLN A 49 -11.74 0.93 17.32
CA GLN A 49 -12.13 1.15 18.72
C GLN A 49 -12.87 -0.05 19.31
N PHE A 50 -13.72 -0.71 18.52
CA PHE A 50 -14.38 -1.93 18.96
C PHE A 50 -13.36 -3.03 19.30
N TYR A 51 -12.39 -3.31 18.42
CA TYR A 51 -11.32 -4.28 18.73
C TYR A 51 -10.51 -3.86 19.95
N ARG A 52 -10.14 -2.58 20.03
CA ARG A 52 -9.38 -2.03 21.18
C ARG A 52 -10.12 -2.25 22.50
N SER A 53 -11.45 -2.12 22.52
CA SER A 53 -12.27 -2.35 23.72
C SER A 53 -12.30 -3.82 24.20
N LYS A 54 -11.89 -4.76 23.34
CA LYS A 54 -11.81 -6.19 23.67
C LYS A 54 -10.43 -6.62 24.18
N LEU A 55 -9.44 -5.74 24.09
CA LEU A 55 -8.07 -6.05 24.50
C LEU A 55 -7.85 -5.66 25.94
N ALA A 56 -6.99 -6.43 26.61
CA ALA A 56 -6.51 -6.08 27.95
C ALA A 56 -5.61 -4.83 27.91
N SER A 57 -5.46 -4.16 29.03
CA SER A 57 -4.57 -3.00 29.15
C SER A 57 -3.13 -3.39 28.77
N GLY A 58 -2.48 -2.55 27.97
CA GLY A 58 -1.09 -2.73 27.53
C GLY A 58 -0.92 -3.62 26.28
N VAL A 59 -1.98 -4.23 25.77
CA VAL A 59 -1.91 -4.97 24.49
C VAL A 59 -1.75 -4.00 23.33
N LYS A 60 -0.71 -4.22 22.52
CA LYS A 60 -0.41 -3.41 21.33
C LYS A 60 -1.19 -3.89 20.12
N ILE A 61 -1.51 -2.96 19.24
CA ILE A 61 -2.26 -3.22 18.00
C ILE A 61 -1.35 -2.96 16.81
N MET A 62 -1.16 -3.98 15.97
CA MET A 62 -0.54 -3.89 14.67
C MET A 62 -1.60 -4.03 13.59
N VAL A 63 -1.59 -3.14 12.60
CA VAL A 63 -2.57 -3.16 11.51
C VAL A 63 -1.88 -3.37 10.16
N MET A 64 -2.40 -4.34 9.40
CA MET A 64 -1.92 -4.64 8.05
C MET A 64 -2.48 -3.65 7.03
N VAL A 65 -1.58 -3.01 6.26
CA VAL A 65 -1.93 -2.01 5.22
C VAL A 65 -1.31 -2.34 3.86
N LYS A 66 -1.11 -3.63 3.58
CA LYS A 66 -0.51 -4.12 2.32
C LYS A 66 -1.42 -3.91 1.10
N ALA A 67 -0.83 -4.05 -0.10
CA ALA A 67 -1.53 -4.04 -1.39
C ALA A 67 -2.44 -2.82 -1.58
N PHE A 68 -1.91 -1.61 -1.31
CA PHE A 68 -2.68 -0.35 -1.32
C PHE A 68 -3.95 -0.43 -0.46
N SER A 69 -3.92 -1.17 0.64
CA SER A 69 -5.09 -1.44 1.48
C SER A 69 -6.27 -1.98 0.65
N TYR A 70 -5.94 -2.87 -0.31
CA TYR A 70 -6.90 -3.49 -1.24
C TYR A 70 -7.69 -2.49 -2.10
N GLY A 71 -7.04 -1.42 -2.54
CA GLY A 71 -7.66 -0.39 -3.39
C GLY A 71 -8.23 0.81 -2.63
N SER A 72 -8.17 0.80 -1.30
CA SER A 72 -8.69 1.88 -0.42
C SER A 72 -7.75 3.07 -0.27
N GLY A 73 -6.54 2.99 -0.84
CA GLY A 73 -5.47 3.97 -0.61
C GLY A 73 -4.67 3.65 0.66
N SER A 74 -3.39 3.27 0.49
CA SER A 74 -2.55 2.90 1.64
C SER A 74 -2.28 4.08 2.56
N PHE A 75 -2.10 5.26 1.99
CA PHE A 75 -1.77 6.47 2.73
C PHE A 75 -2.94 6.95 3.58
N GLU A 76 -4.13 7.04 3.01
CA GLU A 76 -5.34 7.51 3.69
C GLU A 76 -5.66 6.62 4.89
N ILE A 77 -5.62 5.30 4.71
CA ILE A 77 -5.83 4.34 5.79
C ILE A 77 -4.72 4.43 6.84
N ALA A 78 -3.44 4.45 6.43
CA ALA A 78 -2.31 4.53 7.35
C ALA A 78 -2.33 5.85 8.16
N ASN A 79 -2.73 6.96 7.53
CA ASN A 79 -2.87 8.24 8.21
C ASN A 79 -3.98 8.22 9.27
N VAL A 80 -5.13 7.64 8.96
CA VAL A 80 -6.21 7.44 9.95
C VAL A 80 -5.72 6.57 11.12
N LEU A 81 -5.04 5.46 10.84
CA LEU A 81 -4.50 4.55 11.86
C LEU A 81 -3.46 5.24 12.73
N GLN A 82 -2.58 6.05 12.14
CA GLN A 82 -1.61 6.87 12.87
C GLN A 82 -2.31 7.90 13.78
N HIS A 83 -3.32 8.58 13.28
CA HIS A 83 -4.11 9.51 14.07
C HIS A 83 -4.84 8.80 15.23
N GLN A 84 -5.32 7.59 14.99
CA GLN A 84 -5.94 6.72 15.99
C GLN A 84 -4.93 6.04 16.93
N LYS A 85 -3.64 6.35 16.79
CA LYS A 85 -2.55 5.88 17.67
C LYS A 85 -2.50 4.35 17.77
N VAL A 86 -2.51 3.64 16.63
CA VAL A 86 -2.10 2.24 16.62
C VAL A 86 -0.60 2.15 16.89
N ASP A 87 -0.13 1.02 17.39
CA ASP A 87 1.27 0.88 17.79
C ASP A 87 2.18 0.57 16.61
N TYR A 88 1.67 -0.18 15.60
CA TYR A 88 2.42 -0.66 14.45
C TYR A 88 1.57 -0.69 13.19
N LEU A 89 2.23 -0.52 12.06
CA LEU A 89 1.72 -0.94 10.76
C LEU A 89 2.51 -2.13 10.25
N ALA A 90 1.88 -2.96 9.42
CA ALA A 90 2.56 -4.02 8.71
C ALA A 90 2.25 -3.94 7.22
N VAL A 91 3.27 -4.20 6.40
CA VAL A 91 3.20 -4.25 4.93
C VAL A 91 3.75 -5.57 4.43
N ALA A 92 3.44 -5.94 3.19
CA ALA A 92 3.98 -7.17 2.62
C ALA A 92 5.44 -6.98 2.19
N TYR A 93 5.75 -5.90 1.48
CA TYR A 93 7.06 -5.65 0.87
C TYR A 93 7.64 -4.29 1.27
N ALA A 94 8.96 -4.14 1.11
CA ALA A 94 9.68 -2.94 1.51
C ALA A 94 9.25 -1.68 0.75
N ASP A 95 8.91 -1.79 -0.53
CA ASP A 95 8.45 -0.67 -1.36
C ASP A 95 7.15 -0.05 -0.85
N GLU A 96 6.23 -0.84 -0.33
CA GLU A 96 5.01 -0.35 0.32
C GLU A 96 5.34 0.48 1.57
N GLY A 97 6.25 -0.03 2.42
CA GLY A 97 6.70 0.68 3.62
C GLY A 97 7.44 1.98 3.29
N ILE A 98 8.29 1.96 2.26
CA ILE A 98 8.99 3.14 1.76
C ILE A 98 8.00 4.20 1.25
N ALA A 99 6.95 3.77 0.52
CA ALA A 99 5.90 4.68 0.06
C ALA A 99 5.19 5.36 1.24
N LEU A 100 4.85 4.62 2.28
CA LEU A 100 4.25 5.16 3.51
C LEU A 100 5.19 6.14 4.22
N ARG A 101 6.49 5.85 4.33
CA ARG A 101 7.47 6.79 4.90
C ARG A 101 7.56 8.08 4.10
N LYS A 102 7.63 8.00 2.77
CA LYS A 102 7.64 9.18 1.89
C LYS A 102 6.36 10.01 2.00
N ALA A 103 5.25 9.38 2.32
CA ALA A 103 3.98 10.04 2.57
C ALA A 103 3.84 10.64 3.99
N GLY A 104 4.85 10.48 4.86
CA GLY A 104 4.89 11.10 6.20
C GLY A 104 4.39 10.21 7.34
N ILE A 105 4.22 8.92 7.11
CA ILE A 105 3.87 7.98 8.20
C ILE A 105 5.10 7.75 9.08
N SER A 106 4.98 8.04 10.37
CA SER A 106 6.04 7.93 11.38
C SER A 106 5.94 6.69 12.28
N LEU A 107 4.79 5.98 12.27
CA LEU A 107 4.61 4.75 13.04
C LEU A 107 5.68 3.69 12.69
N PRO A 108 6.06 2.80 13.60
CA PRO A 108 6.83 1.62 13.26
C PRO A 108 6.15 0.83 12.15
N ILE A 109 6.92 0.38 11.16
CA ILE A 109 6.41 -0.39 10.01
C ILE A 109 7.19 -1.69 9.90
N MET A 110 6.51 -2.82 10.05
CA MET A 110 7.07 -4.14 9.84
C MET A 110 6.85 -4.58 8.38
N VAL A 111 7.88 -5.15 7.78
CA VAL A 111 7.85 -5.78 6.45
C VAL A 111 7.80 -7.29 6.63
N MET A 112 6.72 -7.92 6.18
CA MET A 112 6.49 -9.36 6.38
C MET A 112 7.32 -10.24 5.45
N SER A 113 7.61 -9.78 4.23
CA SER A 113 8.41 -10.51 3.26
C SER A 113 9.69 -9.72 2.95
N PRO A 114 10.64 -9.63 3.90
CA PRO A 114 11.87 -8.90 3.69
C PRO A 114 12.79 -9.69 2.74
N GLU A 115 13.16 -9.06 1.64
CA GLU A 115 14.13 -9.62 0.71
C GLU A 115 15.51 -9.02 0.97
N PRO A 116 16.60 -9.81 0.89
CA PRO A 116 17.97 -9.31 1.11
C PRO A 116 18.34 -8.11 0.22
N SER A 117 17.83 -8.06 -1.00
CA SER A 117 18.01 -6.95 -1.94
C SER A 117 17.39 -5.62 -1.47
N ALA A 118 16.43 -5.68 -0.55
CA ALA A 118 15.74 -4.51 -0.02
C ALA A 118 16.27 -4.04 1.35
N PHE A 119 17.17 -4.78 2.00
CA PHE A 119 17.58 -4.50 3.38
C PHE A 119 18.23 -3.12 3.55
N GLU A 120 19.09 -2.70 2.63
CA GLU A 120 19.70 -1.36 2.66
C GLU A 120 18.63 -0.26 2.63
N ALA A 121 17.65 -0.41 1.74
CA ALA A 121 16.54 0.52 1.65
C ALA A 121 15.64 0.48 2.91
N MET A 122 15.44 -0.69 3.49
CA MET A 122 14.69 -0.84 4.74
C MET A 122 15.39 -0.12 5.90
N ILE A 123 16.70 -0.29 6.06
CA ILE A 123 17.51 0.41 7.08
C ILE A 123 17.39 1.92 6.87
N LYS A 124 17.62 2.39 5.65
CA LYS A 124 17.56 3.82 5.29
C LYS A 124 16.21 4.45 5.64
N HIS A 125 15.11 3.70 5.46
CA HIS A 125 13.76 4.17 5.70
C HIS A 125 13.18 3.74 7.05
N GLN A 126 14.01 3.19 7.95
CA GLN A 126 13.61 2.76 9.30
C GLN A 126 12.41 1.80 9.26
N LEU A 127 12.50 0.79 8.40
CA LEU A 127 11.55 -0.32 8.32
C LEU A 127 12.09 -1.52 9.08
N GLU A 128 11.21 -2.30 9.69
CA GLU A 128 11.57 -3.45 10.53
C GLU A 128 11.28 -4.75 9.76
N PRO A 129 12.27 -5.63 9.52
CA PRO A 129 12.04 -6.90 8.87
C PRO A 129 11.39 -7.91 9.82
N GLU A 130 10.40 -8.67 9.35
CA GLU A 130 10.00 -9.90 10.00
C GLU A 130 11.09 -10.97 9.81
N ILE A 131 11.67 -11.44 10.92
CA ILE A 131 12.72 -12.48 10.88
C ILE A 131 12.09 -13.83 11.09
N TYR A 132 11.88 -14.57 10.01
CA TYR A 132 11.26 -15.91 10.02
C TYR A 132 12.27 -17.06 9.87
N ASN A 133 13.56 -16.76 9.61
CA ASN A 133 14.63 -17.77 9.62
C ASN A 133 16.00 -17.15 9.91
N ILE A 134 16.96 -18.03 10.27
CA ILE A 134 18.32 -17.63 10.65
C ILE A 134 19.13 -17.05 9.47
N GLN A 135 18.82 -17.43 8.24
CA GLN A 135 19.52 -16.90 7.07
C GLN A 135 19.17 -15.42 6.84
N ILE A 136 17.90 -15.08 6.93
CA ILE A 136 17.41 -13.69 6.87
C ILE A 136 18.05 -12.85 7.98
N LEU A 137 18.09 -13.38 9.22
CA LEU A 137 18.73 -12.70 10.34
C LEU A 137 20.22 -12.41 10.05
N LYS A 138 20.97 -13.41 9.63
CA LYS A 138 22.40 -13.26 9.33
C LYS A 138 22.64 -12.25 8.22
N SER A 139 21.86 -12.32 7.13
CA SER A 139 21.97 -11.37 6.02
C SER A 139 21.66 -9.93 6.44
N PHE A 140 20.70 -9.74 7.34
CA PHE A 140 20.36 -8.41 7.84
C PHE A 140 21.45 -7.84 8.76
N ILE A 141 22.00 -8.66 9.69
CA ILE A 141 23.07 -8.25 10.62
C ILE A 141 24.32 -7.81 9.86
N ILE A 142 24.67 -8.49 8.77
CA ILE A 142 25.88 -8.16 7.97
C ILE A 142 25.80 -6.71 7.43
N LEU A 143 24.60 -6.25 7.09
CA LEU A 143 24.41 -4.88 6.56
C LEU A 143 24.30 -3.81 7.64
N MET A 144 24.10 -4.20 8.90
CA MET A 144 24.05 -3.27 10.04
C MET A 144 25.42 -2.94 10.63
N ASN A 145 26.47 -3.72 10.26
CA ASN A 145 27.87 -3.52 10.70
C ASN A 145 28.68 -2.79 9.63
#